data_caf8315ea166c3561dac6e13a9249fe8
#
_entry.id   caf8315ea166c3561dac6e13a9249fe8
#
_cell.length_a   1.000
_cell.length_b   1.000
_cell.length_c   1.000
_cell.angle_alpha   90.00
_cell.angle_beta   90.00
_cell.angle_gamma   90.00
#
_symmetry.space_group_name_H-M   'P 1'
#
loop_
_entity.id
_entity.type
_entity.pdbx_description
1 polymer ?
#
loop_
_entity_poly.entity_id
_entity_poly.type
_entity_poly.pdbx_seq_one_letter_code
_entity_poly.pdbx_strand_id
1 'polypeptide(L)'
;MLHSTSRQIERVIDYFRRVDAGKFPTELFARNFQFYFPKYGVGQGAAEFMDMAQRVGTSLIRSSVHNTEDFVFIEQGNRVAAEGTTRGTGRDGVVWHGGRTSGGRFCSIFVFDPDGLIERMHIYLDPDFTGRNREDFLAPERAPQRW
;
A
#
# COMPACT_ATOMS: atom_id res chain seq x y z
N MET A 1 -1.74 21.79 -21.45
CA MET A 1 -2.64 21.95 -20.29
C MET A 1 -2.09 21.14 -19.14
N LEU A 2 -1.72 21.78 -18.07
CA LEU A 2 -1.42 21.09 -16.82
C LEU A 2 -2.74 20.49 -16.31
N HIS A 3 -2.90 19.18 -16.36
CA HIS A 3 -4.03 18.54 -15.72
C HIS A 3 -3.90 18.78 -14.21
N SER A 4 -4.80 19.58 -13.67
CA SER A 4 -4.92 19.74 -12.23
C SER A 4 -5.17 18.37 -11.62
N THR A 5 -4.33 17.96 -10.70
CA THR A 5 -4.51 16.72 -9.93
C THR A 5 -5.85 16.81 -9.20
N SER A 6 -6.65 15.75 -9.24
CA SER A 6 -7.95 15.76 -8.57
C SER A 6 -7.79 15.80 -7.04
N ARG A 7 -8.80 16.32 -6.36
CA ARG A 7 -8.83 16.31 -4.88
C ARG A 7 -8.71 14.91 -4.28
N GLN A 8 -9.25 13.90 -4.96
CA GLN A 8 -9.17 12.52 -4.50
C GLN A 8 -7.74 11.99 -4.59
N ILE A 9 -7.07 12.22 -5.72
CA ILE A 9 -5.66 11.84 -5.90
C ILE A 9 -4.76 12.56 -4.90
N GLU A 10 -4.96 13.86 -4.68
CA GLU A 10 -4.22 14.62 -3.67
C GLU A 10 -4.39 14.01 -2.27
N ARG A 11 -5.59 13.57 -1.92
CA ARG A 11 -5.89 12.91 -0.65
C ARG A 11 -5.21 11.55 -0.53
N VAL A 12 -5.14 10.78 -1.61
CA VAL A 12 -4.40 9.51 -1.64
C VAL A 12 -2.90 9.75 -1.43
N ILE A 13 -2.33 10.75 -2.08
CA ILE A 13 -0.92 11.12 -1.89
C ILE A 13 -0.66 11.56 -0.44
N ASP A 14 -1.53 12.40 0.12
CA ASP A 14 -1.43 12.84 1.51
C ASP A 14 -1.49 11.67 2.50
N TYR A 15 -2.39 10.72 2.25
CA TYR A 15 -2.48 9.48 3.03
C TYR A 15 -1.13 8.74 3.07
N PHE A 16 -0.54 8.44 1.92
CA PHE A 16 0.73 7.71 1.87
C PHE A 16 1.89 8.47 2.51
N ARG A 17 1.98 9.77 2.29
CA ARG A 17 3.03 10.60 2.92
C ARG A 17 2.95 10.60 4.44
N ARG A 18 1.74 10.65 4.99
CA ARG A 18 1.54 10.59 6.44
C ARG A 18 1.85 9.22 7.02
N VAL A 19 1.42 8.16 6.35
CA VAL A 19 1.75 6.78 6.75
C VAL A 19 3.25 6.57 6.79
N ASP A 20 3.97 7.02 5.78
CA ASP A 20 5.44 6.94 5.72
C ASP A 20 6.13 7.76 6.82
N ALA A 21 5.50 8.84 7.25
CA ALA A 21 5.96 9.63 8.40
C ALA A 21 5.57 9.03 9.76
N GLY A 22 4.95 7.85 9.79
CA GLY A 22 4.47 7.21 11.01
C GLY A 22 3.22 7.84 11.62
N LYS A 23 2.49 8.63 10.82
CA LYS A 23 1.27 9.34 11.25
C LYS A 23 0.08 8.80 10.46
N PHE A 24 -0.62 7.82 11.02
CA PHE A 24 -1.83 7.30 10.37
C PHE A 24 -2.96 8.33 10.42
N PRO A 25 -3.44 8.79 9.24
CA PRO A 25 -4.40 9.88 9.17
C PRO A 25 -5.84 9.36 9.32
N THR A 26 -6.21 8.92 10.51
CA THR A 26 -7.55 8.36 10.78
C THR A 26 -8.68 9.35 10.54
N GLU A 27 -8.40 10.66 10.56
CA GLU A 27 -9.34 11.72 10.21
C GLU A 27 -9.72 11.73 8.72
N LEU A 28 -8.96 11.05 7.87
CA LEU A 28 -9.30 10.86 6.45
C LEU A 28 -10.29 9.72 6.22
N PHE A 29 -10.55 8.90 7.23
CA PHE A 29 -11.43 7.75 7.12
C PHE A 29 -12.88 8.11 7.46
N ALA A 30 -13.80 7.58 6.66
CA ALA A 30 -15.23 7.69 6.93
C ALA A 30 -15.59 6.87 8.19
N ARG A 31 -16.73 7.21 8.81
CA ARG A 31 -17.21 6.49 10.01
C ARG A 31 -17.43 5.00 9.79
N ASN A 32 -17.86 4.62 8.58
CA ASN A 32 -18.08 3.25 8.14
C ASN A 32 -16.90 2.67 7.37
N PHE A 33 -15.69 3.17 7.59
CA PHE A 33 -14.47 2.75 6.90
C PHE A 33 -14.29 1.22 6.91
N GLN A 34 -14.02 0.68 5.72
CA GLN A 34 -13.69 -0.73 5.51
C GLN A 34 -12.32 -0.82 4.84
N PHE A 35 -11.54 -1.82 5.21
CA PHE A 35 -10.27 -2.10 4.53
C PHE A 35 -10.11 -3.58 4.20
N TYR A 36 -9.25 -3.86 3.25
CA TYR A 36 -8.72 -5.20 2.98
C TYR A 36 -7.19 -5.15 3.00
N PHE A 37 -6.60 -6.14 3.65
CA PHE A 37 -5.16 -6.36 3.61
C PHE A 37 -4.86 -7.85 3.40
N PRO A 38 -3.86 -8.22 2.55
CA PRO A 38 -3.51 -9.62 2.28
C PRO A 38 -3.20 -10.39 3.57
N LYS A 39 -3.70 -11.61 3.66
CA LYS A 39 -3.63 -12.50 4.83
C LYS A 39 -4.42 -12.05 6.06
N TYR A 40 -4.74 -10.78 6.18
CA TYR A 40 -5.66 -10.29 7.21
C TYR A 40 -7.12 -10.52 6.81
N GLY A 41 -7.44 -10.20 5.54
CA GLY A 41 -8.81 -10.20 5.04
C GLY A 41 -9.45 -8.81 5.13
N VAL A 42 -10.78 -8.79 5.29
CA VAL A 42 -11.56 -7.56 5.42
C VAL A 42 -11.69 -7.16 6.88
N GLY A 43 -11.37 -5.90 7.17
CA GLY A 43 -11.53 -5.30 8.50
C GLY A 43 -12.44 -4.06 8.45
N GLN A 44 -12.89 -3.62 9.63
CA GLN A 44 -13.84 -2.52 9.78
C GLN A 44 -13.32 -1.47 10.78
N GLY A 45 -13.33 -0.22 10.32
CA GLY A 45 -13.02 0.93 11.16
C GLY A 45 -11.54 1.21 11.35
N ALA A 46 -11.26 2.44 11.76
CA ALA A 46 -9.90 2.94 11.93
C ALA A 46 -9.12 2.20 13.02
N ALA A 47 -9.78 1.82 14.13
CA ALA A 47 -9.12 1.14 15.24
C ALA A 47 -8.61 -0.25 14.84
N GLU A 48 -9.40 -1.03 14.11
CA GLU A 48 -8.99 -2.34 13.60
C GLU A 48 -7.86 -2.22 12.57
N PHE A 49 -7.94 -1.22 11.70
CA PHE A 49 -6.85 -0.92 10.74
C PHE A 49 -5.54 -0.60 11.47
N MET A 50 -5.59 0.21 12.51
CA MET A 50 -4.41 0.56 13.31
C MET A 50 -3.81 -0.65 14.01
N ASP A 51 -4.63 -1.53 14.56
CA ASP A 51 -4.16 -2.77 15.19
C ASP A 51 -3.44 -3.67 14.17
N MET A 52 -4.02 -3.86 13.00
CA MET A 52 -3.40 -4.60 11.89
C MET A 52 -2.06 -3.96 11.47
N ALA A 53 -2.02 -2.65 11.27
CA ALA A 53 -0.81 -1.94 10.89
C ALA A 53 0.30 -2.07 11.94
N GLN A 54 -0.05 -2.00 13.23
CA GLN A 54 0.89 -2.20 14.32
C GLN A 54 1.46 -3.63 14.31
N ARG A 55 0.63 -4.65 14.08
CA ARG A 55 1.10 -6.05 13.99
C ARG A 55 2.05 -6.25 12.83
N VAL A 56 1.76 -5.69 11.66
CA VAL A 56 2.66 -5.71 10.49
C VAL A 56 4.00 -5.04 10.84
N GLY A 57 3.96 -3.87 11.47
CA GLY A 57 5.15 -3.13 11.87
C GLY A 57 5.98 -3.83 12.94
N THR A 58 5.37 -4.61 13.82
CA THR A 58 6.11 -5.35 14.87
C THR A 58 6.66 -6.69 14.39
N SER A 59 5.97 -7.35 13.46
CA SER A 59 6.27 -8.74 13.07
C SER A 59 7.00 -8.87 11.74
N LEU A 60 6.70 -8.02 10.77
CA LEU A 60 7.16 -8.19 9.38
C LEU A 60 8.12 -7.10 8.92
N ILE A 61 7.84 -5.86 9.23
CA ILE A 61 8.49 -4.70 8.65
C ILE A 61 9.22 -3.90 9.73
N ARG A 62 10.51 -3.60 9.51
CA ARG A 62 11.27 -2.66 10.33
C ARG A 62 11.09 -1.23 9.82
N SER A 63 11.12 -1.06 8.50
CA SER A 63 10.90 0.23 7.85
C SER A 63 10.27 0.01 6.47
N SER A 64 9.41 0.92 6.06
CA SER A 64 8.82 0.93 4.73
C SER A 64 8.53 2.37 4.30
N VAL A 65 8.80 2.68 3.05
CA VAL A 65 8.49 3.97 2.42
C VAL A 65 7.88 3.70 1.05
N HIS A 66 6.81 4.41 0.72
CA HIS A 66 6.19 4.39 -0.60
C HIS A 66 6.93 5.37 -1.53
N ASN A 67 7.24 4.93 -2.75
CA ASN A 67 7.87 5.77 -3.77
C ASN A 67 6.76 6.59 -4.48
N THR A 68 6.26 7.62 -3.81
CA THR A 68 5.09 8.38 -4.27
C THR A 68 5.31 9.07 -5.63
N GLU A 69 6.55 9.31 -6.01
CA GLU A 69 6.94 9.85 -7.31
C GLU A 69 6.69 8.88 -8.48
N ASP A 70 6.63 7.58 -8.20
CA ASP A 70 6.42 6.53 -9.20
C ASP A 70 4.94 6.09 -9.29
N PHE A 71 4.05 6.74 -8.54
CA PHE A 71 2.65 6.32 -8.51
C PHE A 71 1.95 6.58 -9.83
N VAL A 72 1.21 5.57 -10.28
CA VAL A 72 0.26 5.66 -11.38
C VAL A 72 -1.15 5.66 -10.81
N PHE A 73 -1.97 6.61 -11.22
CA PHE A 73 -3.34 6.75 -10.77
C PHE A 73 -4.35 6.47 -11.87
N ILE A 74 -5.39 5.75 -11.53
CA ILE A 74 -6.59 5.60 -12.36
C ILE A 74 -7.77 6.08 -11.51
N GLU A 75 -8.47 7.09 -11.98
CA GLU A 75 -9.62 7.67 -11.30
C GLU A 75 -10.89 7.47 -12.11
N GLN A 76 -11.93 7.00 -11.44
CA GLN A 76 -13.26 6.85 -12.04
C GLN A 76 -14.33 7.15 -10.98
N GLY A 77 -15.05 8.23 -11.17
CA GLY A 77 -16.08 8.66 -10.23
C GLY A 77 -15.47 8.92 -8.82
N ASN A 78 -15.97 8.20 -7.82
CA ASN A 78 -15.46 8.30 -6.44
C ASN A 78 -14.38 7.25 -6.12
N ARG A 79 -13.74 6.69 -7.12
CA ARG A 79 -12.73 5.63 -6.95
C ARG A 79 -11.38 6.07 -7.51
N VAL A 80 -10.33 5.77 -6.76
CA VAL A 80 -8.95 5.95 -7.20
C VAL A 80 -8.19 4.66 -7.00
N ALA A 81 -7.58 4.16 -8.07
CA ALA A 81 -6.54 3.14 -7.98
C ALA A 81 -5.18 3.81 -7.96
N ALA A 82 -4.34 3.43 -7.02
CA ALA A 82 -2.95 3.88 -6.93
C ALA A 82 -2.04 2.66 -7.03
N GLU A 83 -1.32 2.54 -8.15
CA GLU A 83 -0.28 1.53 -8.35
C GLU A 83 1.08 2.16 -8.08
N GLY A 84 1.97 1.43 -7.41
CA GLY A 84 3.29 1.94 -7.11
C GLY A 84 4.22 0.91 -6.51
N THR A 85 5.34 1.40 -6.01
CA THR A 85 6.36 0.57 -5.37
C THR A 85 6.72 1.09 -3.99
N THR A 86 7.24 0.19 -3.16
CA THR A 86 7.79 0.49 -1.85
C THR A 86 9.24 0.04 -1.75
N ARG A 87 9.96 0.61 -0.81
CA ARG A 87 11.27 0.16 -0.35
C ARG A 87 11.29 0.06 1.16
N GLY A 88 12.10 -0.82 1.68
CA GLY A 88 12.19 -0.96 3.13
C GLY A 88 13.11 -2.09 3.58
N THR A 89 12.99 -2.41 4.87
CA THR A 89 13.74 -3.49 5.52
C THR A 89 12.79 -4.35 6.34
N GLY A 90 12.85 -5.64 6.13
CA GLY A 90 12.11 -6.61 6.93
C GLY A 90 12.69 -6.78 8.34
N ARG A 91 11.92 -7.41 9.21
CA ARG A 91 12.41 -7.80 10.56
C ARG A 91 13.53 -8.85 10.49
N ASP A 92 13.62 -9.58 9.37
CA ASP A 92 14.72 -10.50 9.06
C ASP A 92 16.02 -9.79 8.59
N GLY A 93 15.99 -8.46 8.45
CA GLY A 93 17.11 -7.66 7.99
C GLY A 93 17.26 -7.58 6.46
N VAL A 94 16.41 -8.28 5.71
CA VAL A 94 16.46 -8.25 4.25
C VAL A 94 15.86 -6.94 3.73
N VAL A 95 16.58 -6.31 2.81
CA VAL A 95 16.15 -5.06 2.17
C VAL A 95 15.39 -5.38 0.89
N TRP A 96 14.29 -4.66 0.65
CA TRP A 96 13.59 -4.70 -0.62
C TRP A 96 13.47 -3.33 -1.27
N HIS A 97 13.39 -3.33 -2.58
CA HIS A 97 13.13 -2.15 -3.38
C HIS A 97 12.31 -2.56 -4.60
N GLY A 98 11.04 -2.24 -4.62
CA GLY A 98 10.06 -2.75 -5.57
C GLY A 98 10.38 -2.55 -7.05
N GLY A 99 11.27 -1.63 -7.38
CA GLY A 99 11.79 -1.47 -8.75
C GLY A 99 12.96 -2.38 -9.10
N ARG A 100 13.56 -3.07 -8.12
CA ARG A 100 14.77 -3.89 -8.29
C ARG A 100 14.67 -5.28 -7.68
N THR A 101 13.74 -5.50 -6.80
CA THR A 101 13.50 -6.76 -6.09
C THR A 101 12.08 -7.24 -6.35
N SER A 102 11.79 -8.50 -6.01
CA SER A 102 10.47 -9.10 -6.24
C SER A 102 9.36 -8.53 -5.39
N GLY A 103 9.68 -8.06 -4.19
CA GLY A 103 8.70 -7.48 -3.27
C GLY A 103 8.49 -5.99 -3.46
N GLY A 104 7.50 -5.45 -2.76
CA GLY A 104 7.28 -4.00 -2.69
C GLY A 104 6.46 -3.39 -3.82
N ARG A 105 5.85 -4.18 -4.70
CA ARG A 105 4.84 -3.69 -5.65
C ARG A 105 3.47 -3.78 -5.03
N PHE A 106 2.64 -2.77 -5.25
CA PHE A 106 1.28 -2.75 -4.73
C PHE A 106 0.32 -2.02 -5.66
N CYS A 107 -0.95 -2.30 -5.46
CA CYS A 107 -2.06 -1.49 -5.95
C CYS A 107 -3.07 -1.34 -4.82
N SER A 108 -3.46 -0.12 -4.51
CA SER A 108 -4.52 0.17 -3.54
C SER A 108 -5.70 0.83 -4.22
N ILE A 109 -6.91 0.35 -3.91
CA ILE A 109 -8.16 0.91 -4.39
C ILE A 109 -8.81 1.70 -3.26
N PHE A 110 -9.01 2.99 -3.48
CA PHE A 110 -9.70 3.90 -2.58
C PHE A 110 -11.11 4.18 -3.09
N VAL A 111 -12.08 4.16 -2.21
CA VAL A 111 -13.44 4.63 -2.50
C VAL A 111 -13.76 5.75 -1.53
N PHE A 112 -14.24 6.86 -2.05
CA PHE A 112 -14.56 8.06 -1.27
C PHE A 112 -16.07 8.20 -1.08
N ASP A 113 -16.46 8.64 0.11
CA ASP A 113 -17.84 9.04 0.37
C ASP A 113 -18.13 10.45 -0.19
N PRO A 114 -19.40 10.93 -0.15
CA PRO A 114 -19.76 12.25 -0.65
C PRO A 114 -19.04 13.41 0.04
N ASP A 115 -18.58 13.23 1.27
CA ASP A 115 -17.81 14.23 2.03
C ASP A 115 -16.31 14.18 1.70
N GLY A 116 -15.91 13.25 0.83
CA GLY A 116 -14.52 13.08 0.40
C GLY A 116 -13.67 12.34 1.42
N LEU A 117 -14.26 11.60 2.36
CA LEU A 117 -13.55 10.71 3.27
C LEU A 117 -13.36 9.33 2.63
N ILE A 118 -12.32 8.62 3.04
CA ILE A 118 -12.06 7.27 2.56
C ILE A 118 -13.03 6.30 3.24
N GLU A 119 -13.99 5.82 2.48
CA GLU A 119 -14.97 4.84 2.92
C GLU A 119 -14.45 3.42 2.81
N ARG A 120 -13.62 3.15 1.80
CA ARG A 120 -13.01 1.84 1.60
C ARG A 120 -11.60 1.98 1.05
N MET A 121 -10.70 1.14 1.57
CA MET A 121 -9.33 1.02 1.08
C MET A 121 -8.95 -0.45 0.99
N HIS A 122 -8.84 -0.96 -0.22
CA HIS A 122 -8.40 -2.33 -0.48
C HIS A 122 -6.97 -2.32 -0.98
N ILE A 123 -6.08 -2.95 -0.24
CA ILE A 123 -4.64 -3.00 -0.51
C ILE A 123 -4.32 -4.36 -1.11
N TYR A 124 -3.75 -4.37 -2.29
CA TYR A 124 -3.30 -5.57 -3.00
C TYR A 124 -1.79 -5.52 -3.15
N LEU A 125 -1.12 -6.43 -2.48
CA LEU A 125 0.33 -6.56 -2.53
C LEU A 125 0.72 -8.00 -2.15
N ASP A 126 1.97 -8.36 -2.39
CA ASP A 126 2.54 -9.56 -1.81
C ASP A 126 3.06 -9.23 -0.40
N PRO A 127 2.48 -9.81 0.66
CA PRO A 127 2.94 -9.56 2.04
C PRO A 127 4.30 -10.19 2.34
N ASP A 128 4.82 -11.03 1.45
CA ASP A 128 6.19 -11.51 1.49
C ASP A 128 7.16 -10.48 0.87
N PHE A 129 7.28 -9.33 1.50
CA PHE A 129 8.08 -8.21 1.01
C PHE A 129 9.52 -8.58 0.68
N THR A 130 10.09 -9.53 1.38
CA THR A 130 11.49 -9.95 1.24
C THR A 130 11.68 -11.18 0.34
N GLY A 131 10.59 -11.78 -0.16
CA GLY A 131 10.60 -12.86 -1.13
C GLY A 131 11.13 -14.19 -0.62
N ARG A 132 10.77 -14.59 0.60
CA ARG A 132 11.25 -15.82 1.24
C ARG A 132 10.89 -17.09 0.47
N ASN A 133 9.71 -17.13 -0.14
CA ASN A 133 9.23 -18.28 -0.93
C ASN A 133 9.26 -18.02 -2.43
N ARG A 134 10.03 -17.02 -2.86
CA ARG A 134 10.15 -16.62 -4.27
C ARG A 134 10.51 -17.79 -5.18
N GLU A 135 11.40 -18.66 -4.75
CA GLU A 135 11.90 -19.76 -5.56
C GLU A 135 10.81 -20.79 -5.89
N ASP A 136 9.74 -20.87 -5.09
CA ASP A 136 8.60 -21.73 -5.39
C ASP A 136 7.84 -21.32 -6.66
N PHE A 137 8.05 -20.09 -7.11
CA PHE A 137 7.42 -19.50 -8.30
C PHE A 137 8.33 -19.45 -9.52
N LEU A 138 9.61 -19.77 -9.38
CA LEU A 138 10.58 -19.68 -10.48
C LEU A 138 10.88 -21.04 -11.07
N ALA A 139 10.87 -21.11 -12.40
CA ALA A 139 11.44 -22.26 -13.09
C ALA A 139 12.96 -22.29 -12.85
N PRO A 140 13.56 -23.49 -12.62
CA PRO A 140 14.98 -23.60 -12.29
C PRO A 140 15.93 -22.95 -13.30
N GLU A 141 15.55 -22.95 -14.57
CA GLU A 141 16.37 -22.41 -15.66
C GLU A 141 16.08 -20.92 -15.93
N ARG A 142 15.15 -20.33 -15.23
CA ARG A 142 14.82 -18.94 -15.48
C ARG A 142 15.87 -18.02 -14.89
N ALA A 143 16.56 -17.30 -15.79
CA ALA A 143 17.45 -16.24 -15.35
C ALA A 143 16.71 -15.26 -14.41
N PRO A 144 17.36 -14.84 -13.33
CA PRO A 144 16.76 -13.88 -12.42
C PRO A 144 16.48 -12.59 -13.15
N GLN A 145 15.41 -12.20 -13.11
CA GLN A 145 14.75 -11.28 -13.09
C GLN A 145 14.47 -10.14 -13.77
N ARG A 146 13.34 -9.82 -14.15
CA ARG A 146 12.83 -8.56 -14.70
C ARG A 146 11.73 -8.06 -13.77
N TRP A 147 12.13 -7.20 -12.91
CA TRP A 147 11.20 -6.58 -11.96
C TRP A 147 10.79 -5.20 -12.41
#